data_dda0fdca8fba757c4621eba21aa3bf87
#
_entry.id   dda0fdca8fba757c4621eba21aa3bf87
#
_cell.length_a   1.000
_cell.length_b   1.000
_cell.length_c   1.000
_cell.angle_alpha   90.00
_cell.angle_beta   90.00
_cell.angle_gamma   90.00
#
_symmetry.space_group_name_H-M   'P 1'
#
loop_
_entity.id
_entity.type
_entity.pdbx_description
1 polymer ?
#
loop_
_entity_poly.entity_id
_entity_poly.type
_entity_poly.pdbx_seq_one_letter_code
_entity_poly.pdbx_strand_id
1 'polypeptide(L)'
;MINVNPGKRGKYSNAKVGVYRPLNPQKYLGSQLPIYKSELERLCMRYLDSNDLIVSWSYEPQAIKYFDKAHNKVRHYYIDFIAVAKCGNFKKTIWIEVKPESETKPPRNKKDFKAATTYLVNTCKWEAAQQLAKSKGYEFHILTEAQLK
;
A
#
# COMPACT_ATOMS: atom_id res chain seq x y z
N MET A 1 -15.65 18.85 -5.91
CA MET A 1 -15.57 17.77 -6.93
C MET A 1 -14.11 17.40 -7.12
N ILE A 2 -13.77 16.16 -6.81
CA ILE A 2 -12.39 15.69 -7.01
C ILE A 2 -12.22 15.40 -8.50
N ASN A 3 -11.30 16.11 -9.11
CA ASN A 3 -11.00 15.89 -10.52
C ASN A 3 -10.11 14.64 -10.61
N VAL A 4 -10.72 13.51 -10.94
CA VAL A 4 -9.99 12.26 -11.10
C VAL A 4 -9.41 12.23 -12.51
N ASN A 5 -8.16 12.67 -12.64
CA ASN A 5 -7.43 12.44 -13.88
C ASN A 5 -6.81 11.04 -13.79
N PRO A 6 -7.31 10.05 -14.54
CA PRO A 6 -6.85 8.67 -14.37
C PRO A 6 -5.41 8.42 -14.81
N GLY A 7 -4.70 9.45 -15.26
CA GLY A 7 -3.32 9.28 -15.73
C GLY A 7 -3.23 8.39 -16.98
N LYS A 8 -2.10 8.39 -17.65
CA LYS A 8 -1.86 7.47 -18.76
C LYS A 8 -1.83 6.03 -18.23
N ARG A 9 -2.80 5.23 -18.67
CA ARG A 9 -2.80 3.80 -18.37
C ARG A 9 -1.53 3.18 -18.95
N GLY A 10 -0.68 2.69 -18.07
CA GLY A 10 0.47 1.91 -18.49
C GLY A 10 0.04 0.55 -19.08
N LYS A 11 1.01 -0.29 -19.36
CA LYS A 11 0.85 -1.62 -19.99
C LYS A 11 -0.13 -2.56 -19.24
N TYR A 12 -0.54 -2.20 -18.03
CA TYR A 12 -1.50 -2.95 -17.20
C TYR A 12 -2.88 -2.27 -17.28
N SER A 13 -3.46 -2.29 -18.47
CA SER A 13 -4.74 -1.64 -18.79
C SER A 13 -5.94 -2.15 -17.97
N ASN A 14 -5.75 -3.17 -17.14
CA ASN A 14 -6.81 -3.75 -16.30
C ASN A 14 -6.87 -3.14 -14.89
N ALA A 15 -6.01 -2.16 -14.57
CA ALA A 15 -6.08 -1.46 -13.31
C ALA A 15 -7.37 -0.64 -13.28
N LYS A 16 -8.34 -1.05 -12.45
CA LYS A 16 -9.54 -0.26 -12.21
C LYS A 16 -9.14 0.92 -11.33
N VAL A 17 -9.08 2.11 -11.94
CA VAL A 17 -8.84 3.36 -11.22
C VAL A 17 -10.18 3.99 -10.88
N GLY A 18 -10.34 4.45 -9.64
CA GLY A 18 -11.55 5.12 -9.24
C GLY A 18 -11.44 5.78 -7.88
N VAL A 19 -12.47 6.56 -7.56
CA VAL A 19 -12.59 7.21 -6.25
C VAL A 19 -13.33 6.26 -5.32
N TYR A 20 -12.76 6.01 -4.14
CA TYR A 20 -13.43 5.25 -3.09
C TYR A 20 -14.21 6.22 -2.18
N ARG A 21 -15.48 5.95 -1.99
CA ARG A 21 -16.34 6.74 -1.09
C ARG A 21 -16.60 5.93 0.18
N PRO A 22 -15.95 6.29 1.32
CA PRO A 22 -16.12 5.53 2.56
C PRO A 22 -17.57 5.46 3.01
N LEU A 23 -17.98 4.27 3.43
CA LEU A 23 -19.27 4.05 4.09
C LEU A 23 -19.23 4.56 5.54
N ASN A 24 -18.03 4.56 6.12
CA ASN A 24 -17.77 5.05 7.47
C ASN A 24 -16.75 6.19 7.39
N PRO A 25 -17.16 7.39 6.90
CA PRO A 25 -16.23 8.47 6.62
C PRO A 25 -15.48 8.98 7.84
N GLN A 26 -16.00 8.79 9.04
CA GLN A 26 -15.35 9.18 10.28
C GLN A 26 -14.05 8.41 10.55
N LYS A 27 -13.87 7.25 9.90
CA LYS A 27 -12.66 6.44 10.04
C LYS A 27 -11.54 6.91 9.11
N TYR A 28 -11.89 7.55 8.00
CA TYR A 28 -10.90 7.97 7.01
C TYR A 28 -10.31 9.32 7.37
N LEU A 29 -8.97 9.38 7.46
CA LEU A 29 -8.25 10.57 7.94
C LEU A 29 -7.71 11.48 6.83
N GLY A 30 -8.06 11.25 5.58
CA GLY A 30 -7.60 12.09 4.48
C GLY A 30 -8.47 13.32 4.27
N SER A 31 -7.86 14.41 3.77
CA SER A 31 -8.58 15.63 3.39
C SER A 31 -9.32 15.50 2.07
N GLN A 32 -8.91 14.55 1.23
CA GLN A 32 -9.52 14.24 -0.06
C GLN A 32 -9.83 12.75 -0.13
N LEU A 33 -10.87 12.39 -0.88
CA LEU A 33 -11.23 10.98 -1.05
C LEU A 33 -10.08 10.21 -1.70
N PRO A 34 -9.82 8.97 -1.26
CA PRO A 34 -8.72 8.19 -1.81
C PRO A 34 -9.06 7.68 -3.21
N ILE A 35 -8.04 7.65 -4.06
CA ILE A 35 -8.14 7.17 -5.45
C ILE A 35 -7.39 5.85 -5.53
N TYR A 36 -8.12 4.73 -5.65
CA TYR A 36 -7.48 3.44 -5.83
C TYR A 36 -6.96 3.29 -7.26
N LYS A 37 -5.78 2.69 -7.39
CA LYS A 37 -5.10 2.48 -8.67
C LYS A 37 -5.13 1.01 -9.10
N SER A 38 -5.70 0.14 -8.25
CA SER A 38 -5.84 -1.27 -8.53
C SER A 38 -7.06 -1.83 -7.80
N GLU A 39 -7.52 -2.99 -8.24
CA GLU A 39 -8.62 -3.68 -7.57
C GLU A 39 -8.24 -4.11 -6.15
N LEU A 40 -6.99 -4.54 -5.93
CA LEU A 40 -6.53 -4.89 -4.59
C LEU A 40 -6.53 -3.71 -3.64
N GLU A 41 -6.15 -2.52 -4.13
CA GLU A 41 -6.24 -1.30 -3.31
C GLU A 41 -7.70 -1.01 -2.95
N ARG A 42 -8.62 -1.13 -3.90
CA ARG A 42 -10.04 -0.94 -3.64
C ARG A 42 -10.55 -1.92 -2.58
N LEU A 43 -10.18 -3.18 -2.68
CA LEU A 43 -10.56 -4.20 -1.70
C LEU A 43 -9.96 -3.90 -0.32
N CYS A 44 -8.73 -3.39 -0.27
CA CYS A 44 -8.11 -2.99 0.99
C CYS A 44 -8.85 -1.80 1.62
N MET A 45 -9.22 -0.80 0.84
CA MET A 45 -10.02 0.33 1.32
C MET A 45 -11.35 -0.14 1.92
N ARG A 46 -12.02 -1.04 1.23
CA ARG A 46 -13.27 -1.63 1.71
C ARG A 46 -13.06 -2.42 2.99
N TYR A 47 -12.00 -3.19 3.07
CA TYR A 47 -11.65 -3.95 4.27
C TYR A 47 -11.43 -3.03 5.47
N LEU A 48 -10.62 -1.98 5.30
CA LEU A 48 -10.33 -1.02 6.37
C LEU A 48 -11.57 -0.25 6.79
N ASP A 49 -12.41 0.11 5.84
CA ASP A 49 -13.64 0.87 6.08
C ASP A 49 -14.67 0.04 6.85
N SER A 50 -14.84 -1.23 6.49
CA SER A 50 -15.90 -2.09 7.04
C SER A 50 -15.49 -2.88 8.29
N ASN A 51 -14.21 -2.98 8.61
CA ASN A 51 -13.74 -3.78 9.75
C ASN A 51 -13.90 -2.98 11.05
N ASP A 52 -14.72 -3.50 11.99
CA ASP A 52 -15.00 -2.81 13.25
C ASP A 52 -13.76 -2.68 14.15
N LEU A 53 -12.74 -3.49 13.94
CA LEU A 53 -11.48 -3.37 14.69
C LEU A 53 -10.60 -2.23 14.19
N ILE A 54 -10.86 -1.70 13.00
CA ILE A 54 -10.12 -0.56 12.47
C ILE A 54 -10.76 0.72 12.96
N VAL A 55 -9.99 1.49 13.71
CA VAL A 55 -10.42 2.78 14.27
C VAL A 55 -10.33 3.90 13.22
N SER A 56 -9.23 3.90 12.48
CA SER A 56 -8.95 4.92 11.46
C SER A 56 -8.01 4.39 10.41
N TRP A 57 -8.03 5.00 9.23
CA TRP A 57 -7.11 4.65 8.16
C TRP A 57 -6.88 5.84 7.22
N SER A 58 -5.76 5.80 6.51
CA SER A 58 -5.40 6.81 5.51
C SER A 58 -4.70 6.15 4.33
N TYR A 59 -4.80 6.79 3.17
CA TYR A 59 -4.25 6.32 1.90
C TYR A 59 -3.08 7.20 1.47
N GLU A 60 -1.94 6.57 1.20
CA GLU A 60 -0.68 7.23 0.81
C GLU A 60 -0.31 8.42 1.73
N PRO A 61 -0.38 8.24 3.06
CA PRO A 61 -0.24 9.38 3.97
C PRO A 61 1.19 9.80 4.21
N GLN A 62 2.17 8.96 3.91
CA GLN A 62 3.56 9.21 4.28
C GLN A 62 4.55 8.76 3.22
N ALA A 63 5.49 9.65 2.89
CA ALA A 63 6.63 9.32 2.06
C ALA A 63 7.70 8.59 2.87
N ILE A 64 8.28 7.56 2.27
CA ILE A 64 9.31 6.75 2.88
C ILE A 64 10.57 6.84 2.02
N LYS A 65 11.66 7.24 2.65
CA LYS A 65 12.98 7.28 2.02
C LYS A 65 13.57 5.87 1.97
N TYR A 66 14.07 5.46 0.81
CA TYR A 66 14.73 4.18 0.65
C TYR A 66 15.91 4.30 -0.31
N PHE A 67 16.86 3.37 -0.19
CA PHE A 67 17.97 3.28 -1.13
C PHE A 67 17.62 2.21 -2.18
N ASP A 68 17.54 2.67 -3.44
CA ASP A 68 17.24 1.80 -4.59
C ASP A 68 18.54 1.17 -5.06
N LYS A 69 18.75 -0.09 -4.68
CA LYS A 69 19.97 -0.84 -5.04
C LYS A 69 20.06 -1.13 -6.53
N ALA A 70 18.93 -1.20 -7.22
CA ALA A 70 18.89 -1.47 -8.66
C ALA A 70 19.42 -0.29 -9.47
N HIS A 71 19.20 0.94 -9.00
CA HIS A 71 19.57 2.18 -9.68
C HIS A 71 20.63 2.99 -8.92
N ASN A 72 21.10 2.46 -7.79
CA ASN A 72 22.16 3.07 -6.97
C ASN A 72 21.86 4.51 -6.58
N LYS A 73 20.66 4.78 -6.07
CA LYS A 73 20.27 6.13 -5.65
C LYS A 73 19.20 6.11 -4.57
N VAL A 74 19.14 7.21 -3.81
CA VAL A 74 18.11 7.44 -2.82
C VAL A 74 16.84 7.90 -3.52
N ARG A 75 15.71 7.29 -3.14
CA ARG A 75 14.38 7.63 -3.65
C ARG A 75 13.39 7.70 -2.51
N HIS A 76 12.17 8.17 -2.82
CA HIS A 76 11.05 8.19 -1.90
C HIS A 76 9.86 7.49 -2.55
N TYR A 77 9.04 6.84 -1.72
CA TYR A 77 7.76 6.31 -2.16
C TYR A 77 6.73 6.51 -1.05
N TYR A 78 5.46 6.47 -1.39
CA TYR A 78 4.38 6.56 -0.41
C TYR A 78 3.92 5.17 -0.03
N ILE A 79 3.84 4.90 1.30
CA ILE A 79 3.20 3.69 1.82
C ILE A 79 1.74 3.68 1.40
N ASP A 80 1.19 2.52 1.03
CA ASP A 80 -0.18 2.47 0.52
C ASP A 80 -1.20 2.90 1.58
N PHE A 81 -1.13 2.34 2.79
CA PHE A 81 -2.08 2.66 3.85
C PHE A 81 -1.41 2.71 5.22
N ILE A 82 -1.96 3.55 6.09
CA ILE A 82 -1.70 3.49 7.52
C ILE A 82 -3.05 3.32 8.20
N ALA A 83 -3.15 2.32 9.08
CA ALA A 83 -4.36 2.04 9.83
C ALA A 83 -4.07 1.96 11.32
N VAL A 84 -5.05 2.34 12.14
CA VAL A 84 -5.01 2.13 13.59
C VAL A 84 -6.07 1.09 13.92
N ALA A 85 -5.64 0.01 14.59
CA ALA A 85 -6.50 -1.10 14.96
C ALA A 85 -6.64 -1.22 16.47
N LYS A 86 -7.81 -1.66 16.93
CA LYS A 86 -8.03 -2.03 18.32
C LYS A 86 -7.35 -3.38 18.61
N CYS A 87 -6.63 -3.43 19.72
CA CYS A 87 -5.95 -4.64 20.18
C CYS A 87 -6.19 -4.79 21.68
N GLY A 88 -7.32 -5.38 22.06
CA GLY A 88 -7.72 -5.44 23.48
C GLY A 88 -7.96 -4.04 24.03
N ASN A 89 -7.22 -3.70 25.09
CA ASN A 89 -7.34 -2.40 25.76
C ASN A 89 -6.46 -1.30 25.16
N PHE A 90 -5.70 -1.61 24.12
CA PHE A 90 -4.82 -0.64 23.46
C PHE A 90 -5.03 -0.64 21.96
N LYS A 91 -4.40 0.30 21.30
CA LYS A 91 -4.45 0.47 19.85
C LYS A 91 -3.06 0.24 19.26
N LYS A 92 -3.00 -0.30 18.05
CA LYS A 92 -1.74 -0.44 17.33
C LYS A 92 -1.84 0.21 15.96
N THR A 93 -0.73 0.78 15.51
CA THR A 93 -0.61 1.37 14.18
C THR A 93 0.02 0.35 13.25
N ILE A 94 -0.58 0.18 12.07
CA ILE A 94 -0.16 -0.79 11.07
C ILE A 94 0.09 -0.05 9.76
N TRP A 95 1.27 -0.22 9.21
CA TRP A 95 1.64 0.23 7.88
C TRP A 95 1.41 -0.90 6.89
N ILE A 96 0.69 -0.62 5.82
CA ILE A 96 0.19 -1.65 4.90
C ILE A 96 0.66 -1.35 3.47
N GLU A 97 1.27 -2.34 2.84
CA GLU A 97 1.50 -2.41 1.40
C GLU A 97 0.54 -3.43 0.80
N VAL A 98 0.00 -3.11 -0.37
CA VAL A 98 -0.90 -4.01 -1.11
C VAL A 98 -0.21 -4.44 -2.39
N LYS A 99 -0.07 -5.75 -2.56
CA LYS A 99 0.58 -6.34 -3.74
C LYS A 99 -0.07 -7.66 -4.12
N PRO A 100 -0.14 -8.01 -5.41
CA PRO A 100 -0.45 -9.37 -5.80
C PRO A 100 0.56 -10.35 -5.19
N GLU A 101 0.10 -11.50 -4.76
CA GLU A 101 0.97 -12.50 -4.11
C GLU A 101 2.15 -12.87 -5.00
N SER A 102 1.93 -12.99 -6.30
CA SER A 102 3.00 -13.31 -7.25
C SER A 102 4.14 -12.29 -7.24
N GLU A 103 3.87 -11.03 -6.89
CA GLU A 103 4.87 -9.97 -6.85
C GLU A 103 5.60 -9.88 -5.49
N THR A 104 5.19 -10.68 -4.51
CA THR A 104 5.87 -10.78 -3.21
C THR A 104 7.01 -11.78 -3.21
N LYS A 105 7.20 -12.49 -4.31
CA LYS A 105 8.22 -13.54 -4.47
C LYS A 105 9.16 -13.20 -5.63
N PRO A 106 10.40 -13.72 -5.63
CA PRO A 106 11.29 -13.52 -6.76
C PRO A 106 10.68 -14.01 -8.07
N PRO A 107 10.99 -13.36 -9.20
CA PRO A 107 10.52 -13.83 -10.51
C PRO A 107 10.95 -15.27 -10.78
N ARG A 108 10.04 -16.08 -11.34
CA ARG A 108 10.36 -17.47 -11.71
C ARG A 108 11.40 -17.55 -12.82
N ASN A 109 11.31 -16.63 -13.79
CA ASN A 109 12.27 -16.54 -14.89
C ASN A 109 13.43 -15.64 -14.50
N LYS A 110 14.55 -16.25 -14.12
CA LYS A 110 15.76 -15.52 -13.72
C LYS A 110 16.39 -14.68 -14.84
N LYS A 111 15.99 -14.92 -16.10
CA LYS A 111 16.46 -14.16 -17.26
C LYS A 111 15.61 -12.93 -17.54
N ASP A 112 14.50 -12.75 -16.84
CA ASP A 112 13.66 -11.55 -16.95
C ASP A 112 14.25 -10.44 -16.08
N PHE A 113 15.15 -9.66 -16.69
CA PHE A 113 15.84 -8.57 -15.98
C PHE A 113 14.89 -7.48 -15.50
N LYS A 114 13.82 -7.21 -16.25
CA LYS A 114 12.84 -6.20 -15.86
C LYS A 114 12.10 -6.63 -14.61
N ALA A 115 11.63 -7.87 -14.56
CA ALA A 115 10.94 -8.42 -13.39
C ALA A 115 11.88 -8.49 -12.18
N ALA A 116 13.13 -8.91 -12.40
CA ALA A 116 14.14 -8.96 -11.34
C ALA A 116 14.45 -7.57 -10.77
N THR A 117 14.59 -6.57 -11.63
CA THR A 117 14.81 -5.17 -11.21
C THR A 117 13.63 -4.65 -10.41
N THR A 118 12.41 -4.86 -10.87
CA THR A 118 11.19 -4.46 -10.16
C THR A 118 11.11 -5.11 -8.78
N TYR A 119 11.38 -6.41 -8.71
CA TYR A 119 11.39 -7.11 -7.43
C TYR A 119 12.44 -6.56 -6.47
N LEU A 120 13.65 -6.29 -6.96
CA LEU A 120 14.72 -5.70 -6.14
C LEU A 120 14.31 -4.32 -5.61
N VAL A 121 13.74 -3.47 -6.46
CA VAL A 121 13.26 -2.14 -6.04
C VAL A 121 12.19 -2.28 -4.96
N ASN A 122 11.22 -3.17 -5.15
CA ASN A 122 10.15 -3.39 -4.18
C ASN A 122 10.68 -3.90 -2.84
N THR A 123 11.64 -4.83 -2.85
CA THR A 123 12.23 -5.32 -1.60
C THR A 123 12.98 -4.21 -0.87
N CYS A 124 13.66 -3.32 -1.57
CA CYS A 124 14.30 -2.15 -0.96
C CYS A 124 13.28 -1.22 -0.31
N LYS A 125 12.15 -0.98 -0.96
CA LYS A 125 11.05 -0.18 -0.41
C LYS A 125 10.49 -0.80 0.86
N TRP A 126 10.17 -2.10 0.82
CA TRP A 126 9.53 -2.80 1.93
C TRP A 126 10.46 -2.91 3.14
N GLU A 127 11.74 -3.17 2.91
CA GLU A 127 12.73 -3.20 3.99
C GLU A 127 12.82 -1.85 4.69
N ALA A 128 12.88 -0.76 3.93
CA ALA A 128 12.91 0.59 4.49
C ALA A 128 11.64 0.91 5.27
N ALA A 129 10.48 0.54 4.73
CA ALA A 129 9.19 0.73 5.42
C ALA A 129 9.11 -0.06 6.70
N GLN A 130 9.55 -1.33 6.69
CA GLN A 130 9.54 -2.18 7.86
C GLN A 130 10.44 -1.64 8.97
N GLN A 131 11.65 -1.19 8.62
CA GLN A 131 12.58 -0.63 9.58
C GLN A 131 12.05 0.67 10.18
N LEU A 132 11.49 1.54 9.36
CA LEU A 132 10.93 2.81 9.82
C LEU A 132 9.72 2.57 10.73
N ALA A 133 8.81 1.71 10.33
CA ALA A 133 7.64 1.35 11.15
C ALA A 133 8.08 0.79 12.50
N LYS A 134 9.03 -0.14 12.49
CA LYS A 134 9.57 -0.76 13.71
C LYS A 134 10.19 0.29 14.63
N SER A 135 10.92 1.28 14.09
CA SER A 135 11.52 2.34 14.89
C SER A 135 10.48 3.21 15.61
N LYS A 136 9.25 3.25 15.10
CA LYS A 136 8.12 3.99 15.68
C LYS A 136 7.24 3.11 16.57
N GLY A 137 7.56 1.83 16.71
CA GLY A 137 6.73 0.88 17.44
C GLY A 137 5.50 0.40 16.66
N TYR A 138 5.52 0.52 15.34
CA TYR A 138 4.43 0.14 14.45
C TYR A 138 4.72 -1.19 13.76
N GLU A 139 3.66 -1.86 13.28
CA GLU A 139 3.77 -3.06 12.47
C GLU A 139 3.77 -2.71 10.99
N PHE A 140 4.40 -3.54 10.18
CA PHE A 140 4.38 -3.45 8.72
C PHE A 140 3.86 -4.77 8.16
N HIS A 141 2.86 -4.70 7.29
CA HIS A 141 2.26 -5.87 6.65
C HIS A 141 2.11 -5.67 5.14
N ILE A 142 2.37 -6.72 4.38
CA ILE A 142 2.03 -6.79 2.97
C ILE A 142 0.76 -7.62 2.85
N LEU A 143 -0.30 -7.01 2.34
CA LEU A 143 -1.57 -7.69 2.10
C LEU A 143 -1.70 -8.04 0.63
N THR A 144 -2.14 -9.25 0.37
CA THR A 144 -2.34 -9.78 -0.98
C THR A 144 -3.79 -10.18 -1.16
N GLU A 145 -4.13 -10.72 -2.33
CA GLU A 145 -5.47 -11.29 -2.56
C GLU A 145 -5.84 -12.38 -1.56
N ALA A 146 -4.85 -13.02 -0.93
CA ALA A 146 -5.10 -14.07 0.06
C ALA A 146 -5.84 -13.52 1.28
N GLN A 147 -5.57 -12.27 1.68
CA GLN A 147 -6.23 -11.63 2.82
C GLN A 147 -7.44 -10.79 2.40
N LEU A 148 -7.45 -10.27 1.17
CA LEU A 148 -8.42 -9.26 0.74
C LEU A 148 -9.59 -9.82 -0.08
N LYS A 149 -9.47 -11.03 -0.58
CA LYS A 149 -10.54 -11.69 -1.35
C LYS A 149 -11.22 -12.80 -0.59
#